data_790a314a0cd8e0d4b66e9c0b176e7803
#
_entry.id   790a314a0cd8e0d4b66e9c0b176e7803
#
_cell.length_a   1.000
_cell.length_b   1.000
_cell.length_c   1.000
_cell.angle_alpha   90.00
_cell.angle_beta   90.00
_cell.angle_gamma   90.00
#
_symmetry.space_group_name_H-M   'P 1'
#
loop_
_entity.id
_entity.type
_entity.pdbx_description
1 polymer ?
#
loop_
_entity_poly.entity_id
_entity_poly.type
_entity_poly.pdbx_seq_one_letter_code
_entity_poly.pdbx_strand_id
1 'polypeptide(L)'
;MTRKIFPSFAAPSGTAAPIALWQQLAAVAQGLQMILDGQSGNAALASVSPRLRPGVQALLFQVLRQLGRAQALRKQLAPKAPPAKVDALLCTALALAWDPEQAPYEPFTLVNQAVEAAKRGGLMRQSGFVNACLRRFLRERDALVAQTDGD
;
A
#
# COMPACT_ATOMS: atom_id res chain seq x y z
N MET A 1 -17.25 -1.43 21.84
CA MET A 1 -16.20 -1.81 20.88
C MET A 1 -16.71 -1.61 19.47
N THR A 2 -16.17 -0.62 18.80
CA THR A 2 -16.66 -0.27 17.50
C THR A 2 -16.12 -1.24 16.44
N ARG A 3 -17.02 -1.96 15.83
CA ARG A 3 -16.63 -2.87 14.76
C ARG A 3 -16.26 -2.06 13.52
N LYS A 4 -15.06 -2.29 13.02
CA LYS A 4 -14.61 -1.64 11.83
C LYS A 4 -15.40 -2.17 10.65
N ILE A 5 -16.15 -1.27 10.01
CA ILE A 5 -16.88 -1.64 8.80
C ILE A 5 -15.98 -1.28 7.62
N PHE A 6 -15.46 -2.30 6.95
CA PHE A 6 -14.73 -2.08 5.71
C PHE A 6 -15.77 -1.80 4.62
N PRO A 7 -15.53 -0.77 3.79
CA PRO A 7 -16.46 -0.52 2.70
C PRO A 7 -16.56 -1.78 1.85
N SER A 8 -17.74 -2.33 1.80
CA SER A 8 -18.03 -3.42 0.90
C SER A 8 -18.06 -2.83 -0.50
N PHE A 9 -17.05 -3.13 -1.29
CA PHE A 9 -17.12 -2.85 -2.72
C PHE A 9 -18.03 -3.90 -3.33
N ALA A 10 -19.32 -3.64 -3.26
CA ALA A 10 -20.27 -4.50 -3.95
C ALA A 10 -19.87 -4.53 -5.43
N ALA A 11 -19.60 -5.71 -5.93
CA ALA A 11 -19.41 -5.87 -7.36
C ALA A 11 -20.62 -5.29 -8.07
N PRO A 12 -20.45 -4.42 -9.07
CA PRO A 12 -21.60 -3.94 -9.82
C PRO A 12 -22.34 -5.15 -10.38
N SER A 13 -23.65 -5.14 -10.21
CA SER A 13 -24.51 -6.17 -10.77
C SER A 13 -24.23 -6.27 -12.26
N GLY A 14 -23.66 -7.36 -12.70
CA GLY A 14 -23.29 -7.56 -14.08
C GLY A 14 -22.01 -8.36 -14.19
N THR A 15 -21.29 -8.17 -15.23
CA THR A 15 -20.36 -9.10 -15.77
C THR A 15 -18.90 -8.88 -15.38
N ALA A 16 -18.61 -7.84 -14.60
CA ALA A 16 -17.23 -7.54 -14.25
C ALA A 16 -16.73 -8.42 -13.09
N ALA A 17 -15.61 -9.07 -13.28
CA ALA A 17 -14.95 -9.81 -12.19
C ALA A 17 -14.63 -8.86 -11.03
N PRO A 18 -14.69 -9.33 -9.76
CA PRO A 18 -14.29 -8.51 -8.63
C PRO A 18 -12.85 -8.03 -8.79
N ILE A 19 -12.61 -6.79 -8.40
CA ILE A 19 -11.25 -6.23 -8.43
C ILE A 19 -10.50 -6.77 -7.22
N ALA A 20 -9.40 -7.48 -7.47
CA ALA A 20 -8.56 -7.97 -6.40
C ALA A 20 -7.79 -6.82 -5.75
N LEU A 21 -7.60 -6.89 -4.43
CA LEU A 21 -6.86 -5.85 -3.72
C LEU A 21 -5.43 -5.71 -4.25
N TRP A 22 -4.77 -6.82 -4.59
CA TRP A 22 -3.41 -6.73 -5.12
C TRP A 22 -3.33 -5.88 -6.39
N GLN A 23 -4.38 -5.90 -7.23
CA GLN A 23 -4.43 -5.05 -8.43
C GLN A 23 -4.48 -3.57 -8.06
N GLN A 24 -5.28 -3.22 -7.08
CA GLN A 24 -5.35 -1.85 -6.60
C GLN A 24 -4.03 -1.41 -5.96
N LEU A 25 -3.42 -2.26 -5.13
CA LEU A 25 -2.15 -1.95 -4.50
C LEU A 25 -1.03 -1.73 -5.53
N ALA A 26 -0.98 -2.58 -6.56
CA ALA A 26 -0.01 -2.43 -7.64
C ALA A 26 -0.20 -1.11 -8.37
N ALA A 27 -1.44 -0.74 -8.67
CA ALA A 27 -1.74 0.51 -9.35
C ALA A 27 -1.43 1.73 -8.47
N VAL A 28 -1.73 1.65 -7.17
CA VAL A 28 -1.39 2.73 -6.21
C VAL A 28 0.12 2.91 -6.14
N ALA A 29 0.87 1.81 -6.04
CA ALA A 29 2.33 1.87 -5.98
C ALA A 29 2.92 2.49 -7.24
N GLN A 30 2.39 2.14 -8.40
CA GLN A 30 2.81 2.73 -9.67
C GLN A 30 2.49 4.23 -9.72
N GLY A 31 1.30 4.61 -9.29
CA GLY A 31 0.91 6.02 -9.21
C GLY A 31 1.78 6.81 -8.25
N LEU A 32 2.08 6.22 -7.10
CA LEU A 32 3.00 6.84 -6.12
C LEU A 32 4.37 7.07 -6.74
N GLN A 33 4.89 6.08 -7.47
CA GLN A 33 6.18 6.20 -8.10
C GLN A 33 6.19 7.34 -9.14
N MET A 34 5.13 7.48 -9.93
CA MET A 34 4.99 8.57 -10.88
C MET A 34 5.02 9.94 -10.17
N ILE A 35 4.31 10.07 -9.06
CA ILE A 35 4.26 11.31 -8.28
C ILE A 35 5.64 11.61 -7.69
N LEU A 36 6.34 10.61 -7.17
CA LEU A 36 7.69 10.79 -6.64
C LEU A 36 8.68 11.19 -7.73
N ASP A 37 8.42 10.80 -8.97
CA ASP A 37 9.22 11.20 -10.14
C ASP A 37 8.83 12.59 -10.68
N GLY A 38 7.90 13.28 -10.03
CA GLY A 38 7.54 14.65 -10.38
C GLY A 38 6.27 14.80 -11.20
N GLN A 39 5.56 13.71 -11.49
CA GLN A 39 4.30 13.80 -12.23
C GLN A 39 3.16 14.21 -11.30
N SER A 40 2.09 14.77 -11.87
CA SER A 40 0.94 15.19 -11.08
C SER A 40 0.09 13.99 -10.65
N GLY A 41 -0.72 14.18 -9.60
CA GLY A 41 -1.70 13.19 -9.19
C GLY A 41 -2.70 12.88 -10.29
N ASN A 42 -3.10 13.90 -11.07
CA ASN A 42 -4.01 13.70 -12.20
C ASN A 42 -3.37 12.81 -13.27
N ALA A 43 -2.09 13.01 -13.58
CA ALA A 43 -1.38 12.17 -14.54
C ALA A 43 -1.28 10.73 -14.03
N ALA A 44 -0.98 10.55 -12.75
CA ALA A 44 -0.91 9.23 -12.14
C ALA A 44 -2.26 8.50 -12.24
N LEU A 45 -3.36 9.18 -11.92
CA LEU A 45 -4.70 8.57 -12.01
C LEU A 45 -5.12 8.30 -13.44
N ALA A 46 -4.74 9.17 -14.39
CA ALA A 46 -5.05 8.96 -15.79
C ALA A 46 -4.39 7.69 -16.35
N SER A 47 -3.26 7.29 -15.80
CA SER A 47 -2.56 6.07 -16.22
C SER A 47 -3.26 4.79 -15.73
N VAL A 48 -4.18 4.90 -14.78
CA VAL A 48 -4.87 3.76 -14.19
C VAL A 48 -6.08 3.40 -15.04
N SER A 49 -6.32 2.10 -15.23
CA SER A 49 -7.51 1.61 -15.91
C SER A 49 -8.77 2.25 -15.29
N PRO A 50 -9.73 2.71 -16.10
CA PRO A 50 -10.96 3.35 -15.58
C PRO A 50 -11.69 2.51 -14.55
N ARG A 51 -11.66 1.20 -14.69
CA ARG A 51 -12.30 0.26 -13.76
C ARG A 51 -11.69 0.33 -12.36
N LEU A 52 -10.36 0.50 -12.28
CA LEU A 52 -9.64 0.56 -11.01
C LEU A 52 -9.59 1.96 -10.42
N ARG A 53 -9.83 2.97 -11.22
CA ARG A 53 -9.53 4.38 -10.86
C ARG A 53 -10.21 4.88 -9.59
N PRO A 54 -11.49 4.64 -9.33
CA PRO A 54 -12.11 5.15 -8.09
C PRO A 54 -11.47 4.59 -6.83
N GLY A 55 -11.22 3.28 -6.79
CA GLY A 55 -10.59 2.65 -5.64
C GLY A 55 -9.13 3.07 -5.47
N VAL A 56 -8.39 3.16 -6.58
CA VAL A 56 -7.00 3.60 -6.56
C VAL A 56 -6.90 5.05 -6.10
N GLN A 57 -7.81 5.92 -6.55
CA GLN A 57 -7.82 7.32 -6.13
C GLN A 57 -7.95 7.44 -4.61
N ALA A 58 -8.90 6.72 -4.03
CA ALA A 58 -9.13 6.75 -2.58
C ALA A 58 -7.90 6.25 -1.81
N LEU A 59 -7.33 5.13 -2.24
CA LEU A 59 -6.15 4.55 -1.59
C LEU A 59 -4.92 5.43 -1.78
N LEU A 60 -4.73 5.99 -2.96
CA LEU A 60 -3.57 6.85 -3.24
C LEU A 60 -3.60 8.10 -2.36
N PHE A 61 -4.76 8.73 -2.19
CA PHE A 61 -4.87 9.89 -1.31
C PHE A 61 -4.52 9.52 0.14
N GLN A 62 -4.97 8.37 0.60
CA GLN A 62 -4.62 7.91 1.95
C GLN A 62 -3.12 7.67 2.09
N VAL A 63 -2.52 7.02 1.09
CA VAL A 63 -1.07 6.79 1.07
C VAL A 63 -0.30 8.11 1.11
N LEU A 64 -0.70 9.08 0.30
CA LEU A 64 -0.01 10.37 0.25
C LEU A 64 -0.09 11.10 1.59
N ARG A 65 -1.20 11.01 2.30
CA ARG A 65 -1.33 11.62 3.63
C ARG A 65 -0.38 11.01 4.65
N GLN A 66 -0.02 9.73 4.49
CA GLN A 66 0.83 9.01 5.43
C GLN A 66 2.23 8.74 4.87
N LEU A 67 2.57 9.34 3.74
CA LEU A 67 3.80 9.00 3.02
C LEU A 67 5.06 9.24 3.85
N GLY A 68 5.13 10.37 4.54
CA GLY A 68 6.30 10.68 5.37
C GLY A 68 6.54 9.63 6.45
N ARG A 69 5.47 9.19 7.11
CA ARG A 69 5.55 8.13 8.12
C ARG A 69 5.93 6.81 7.50
N ALA A 70 5.35 6.48 6.34
CA ALA A 70 5.68 5.24 5.65
C ALA A 70 7.14 5.19 5.23
N GLN A 71 7.67 6.30 4.73
CA GLN A 71 9.08 6.39 4.35
C GLN A 71 10.00 6.25 5.56
N ALA A 72 9.65 6.85 6.69
CA ALA A 72 10.41 6.73 7.93
C ALA A 72 10.41 5.29 8.45
N LEU A 73 9.25 4.62 8.41
CA LEU A 73 9.14 3.20 8.75
C LEU A 73 10.00 2.33 7.85
N ARG A 74 9.96 2.59 6.55
CA ARG A 74 10.76 1.83 5.59
C ARG A 74 12.26 1.94 5.92
N LYS A 75 12.72 3.12 6.31
CA LYS A 75 14.13 3.30 6.72
C LYS A 75 14.48 2.49 7.96
N GLN A 76 13.58 2.37 8.91
CA GLN A 76 13.80 1.55 10.09
C GLN A 76 13.81 0.06 9.75
N LEU A 77 12.88 -0.37 8.89
CA LEU A 77 12.76 -1.77 8.50
C LEU A 77 13.85 -2.20 7.53
N ALA A 78 14.28 -1.30 6.66
CA ALA A 78 15.29 -1.54 5.65
C ALA A 78 16.10 -0.26 5.46
N PRO A 79 17.20 -0.07 6.24
CA PRO A 79 18.01 1.15 6.12
C PRO A 79 18.57 1.38 4.72
N LYS A 80 18.93 0.28 4.03
CA LYS A 80 19.33 0.37 2.63
C LYS A 80 18.07 0.36 1.76
N ALA A 81 17.90 1.41 0.96
CA ALA A 81 16.71 1.54 0.13
C ALA A 81 16.62 0.40 -0.89
N PRO A 82 15.46 -0.28 -0.96
CA PRO A 82 15.23 -1.27 -2.01
C PRO A 82 15.03 -0.59 -3.37
N PRO A 83 15.01 -1.35 -4.47
CA PRO A 83 14.70 -0.77 -5.77
C PRO A 83 13.40 0.03 -5.75
N ALA A 84 13.31 1.04 -6.59
CA ALA A 84 12.20 2.02 -6.55
C ALA A 84 10.81 1.38 -6.59
N LYS A 85 10.62 0.36 -7.42
CA LYS A 85 9.32 -0.34 -7.51
C LYS A 85 8.96 -1.07 -6.22
N VAL A 86 9.95 -1.70 -5.60
CA VAL A 86 9.76 -2.42 -4.34
C VAL A 86 9.48 -1.42 -3.22
N ASP A 87 10.24 -0.33 -3.18
CA ASP A 87 10.07 0.73 -2.18
C ASP A 87 8.67 1.35 -2.27
N ALA A 88 8.20 1.65 -3.47
CA ALA A 88 6.87 2.22 -3.68
C ALA A 88 5.76 1.27 -3.18
N LEU A 89 5.89 -0.01 -3.47
CA LEU A 89 4.90 -1.00 -3.01
C LEU A 89 4.95 -1.15 -1.49
N LEU A 90 6.15 -1.22 -0.92
CA LEU A 90 6.32 -1.35 0.52
C LEU A 90 5.79 -0.11 1.25
N CYS A 91 6.11 1.08 0.79
CA CYS A 91 5.59 2.32 1.37
C CYS A 91 4.07 2.43 1.23
N THR A 92 3.50 1.96 0.12
CA THR A 92 2.04 1.88 -0.06
C THR A 92 1.41 1.04 1.05
N ALA A 93 1.92 -0.16 1.26
CA ALA A 93 1.38 -1.05 2.29
C ALA A 93 1.57 -0.48 3.69
N LEU A 94 2.74 0.07 3.99
CA LEU A 94 3.02 0.66 5.30
C LEU A 94 2.11 1.86 5.58
N ALA A 95 1.89 2.71 4.58
CA ALA A 95 0.99 3.87 4.73
C ALA A 95 -0.44 3.44 5.03
N LEU A 96 -0.91 2.38 4.39
CA LEU A 96 -2.26 1.86 4.61
C LEU A 96 -2.37 1.09 5.93
N ALA A 97 -1.29 0.53 6.43
CA ALA A 97 -1.26 -0.22 7.68
C ALA A 97 -0.88 0.61 8.91
N TRP A 98 -0.43 1.85 8.71
CA TRP A 98 0.13 2.70 9.76
C TRP A 98 -0.76 2.77 10.99
N ASP A 99 -2.03 3.14 10.82
CA ASP A 99 -2.99 3.32 11.89
C ASP A 99 -4.05 2.22 11.78
N PRO A 100 -4.13 1.30 12.76
CA PRO A 100 -5.13 0.24 12.72
C PRO A 100 -6.56 0.76 12.64
N GLU A 101 -6.83 1.93 13.23
CA GLU A 101 -8.16 2.52 13.23
C GLU A 101 -8.55 3.09 11.86
N GLN A 102 -7.55 3.50 11.08
CA GLN A 102 -7.76 4.11 9.76
C GLN A 102 -7.51 3.12 8.62
N ALA A 103 -6.95 1.95 8.93
CA ALA A 103 -6.61 0.97 7.88
C ALA A 103 -7.88 0.48 7.19
N PRO A 104 -7.94 0.57 5.85
CA PRO A 104 -9.13 0.15 5.11
C PRO A 104 -9.27 -1.37 5.01
N TYR A 105 -8.24 -2.11 5.38
CA TYR A 105 -8.20 -3.57 5.27
C TYR A 105 -7.59 -4.18 6.52
N GLU A 106 -7.97 -5.42 6.75
CA GLU A 106 -7.43 -6.23 7.83
C GLU A 106 -5.91 -6.43 7.61
N PRO A 107 -5.07 -6.34 8.67
CA PRO A 107 -3.61 -6.31 8.51
C PRO A 107 -3.02 -7.47 7.71
N PHE A 108 -3.42 -8.71 8.02
CA PHE A 108 -2.87 -9.87 7.30
C PHE A 108 -3.34 -9.93 5.85
N THR A 109 -4.57 -9.47 5.58
CA THR A 109 -5.07 -9.35 4.22
C THR A 109 -4.21 -8.36 3.43
N LEU A 110 -3.91 -7.22 4.03
CA LEU A 110 -3.08 -6.20 3.39
C LEU A 110 -1.68 -6.75 3.08
N VAL A 111 -1.06 -7.44 4.04
CA VAL A 111 0.26 -8.05 3.83
C VAL A 111 0.22 -9.08 2.69
N ASN A 112 -0.73 -10.01 2.74
CA ASN A 112 -0.83 -11.05 1.74
C ASN A 112 -1.07 -10.47 0.34
N GLN A 113 -1.91 -9.45 0.23
CA GLN A 113 -2.21 -8.83 -1.06
C GLN A 113 -1.04 -7.97 -1.57
N ALA A 114 -0.28 -7.33 -0.69
CA ALA A 114 0.93 -6.63 -1.09
C ALA A 114 1.99 -7.61 -1.64
N VAL A 115 2.16 -8.76 -0.98
CA VAL A 115 3.05 -9.81 -1.46
C VAL A 115 2.59 -10.33 -2.82
N GLU A 116 1.29 -10.55 -2.99
CA GLU A 116 0.72 -10.97 -4.27
C GLU A 116 0.96 -9.93 -5.36
N ALA A 117 0.81 -8.64 -5.03
CA ALA A 117 1.12 -7.56 -5.97
C ALA A 117 2.58 -7.61 -6.42
N ALA A 118 3.51 -7.88 -5.50
CA ALA A 118 4.91 -8.04 -5.84
C ALA A 118 5.12 -9.20 -6.82
N LYS A 119 4.56 -10.35 -6.51
CA LYS A 119 4.70 -11.54 -7.36
C LYS A 119 4.15 -11.31 -8.76
N ARG A 120 2.95 -10.71 -8.86
CA ARG A 120 2.27 -10.48 -10.13
C ARG A 120 2.88 -9.33 -10.92
N GLY A 121 3.54 -8.41 -10.23
CA GLY A 121 4.14 -7.21 -10.85
C GLY A 121 5.58 -7.37 -11.30
N GLY A 122 6.08 -8.61 -11.41
CA GLY A 122 7.45 -8.85 -11.85
C GLY A 122 8.49 -8.70 -10.75
N LEU A 123 8.06 -8.66 -9.49
CA LEU A 123 8.95 -8.52 -8.33
C LEU A 123 9.01 -9.81 -7.51
N MET A 124 8.95 -10.95 -8.19
CA MET A 124 8.91 -12.25 -7.51
C MET A 124 10.11 -12.45 -6.57
N ARG A 125 11.30 -12.03 -7.02
CA ARG A 125 12.51 -12.18 -6.20
C ARG A 125 12.46 -11.37 -4.91
N GLN A 126 11.76 -10.24 -4.92
CA GLN A 126 11.65 -9.34 -3.77
C GLN A 126 10.41 -9.61 -2.93
N SER A 127 9.55 -10.54 -3.33
CA SER A 127 8.30 -10.81 -2.59
C SER A 127 8.56 -11.27 -1.17
N GLY A 128 9.59 -12.08 -0.95
CA GLY A 128 9.99 -12.49 0.40
C GLY A 128 10.46 -11.34 1.27
N PHE A 129 11.20 -10.41 0.69
CA PHE A 129 11.64 -9.19 1.38
C PHE A 129 10.43 -8.33 1.78
N VAL A 130 9.48 -8.12 0.88
CA VAL A 130 8.25 -7.37 1.17
C VAL A 130 7.48 -8.03 2.32
N ASN A 131 7.31 -9.34 2.24
CA ASN A 131 6.64 -10.10 3.28
C ASN A 131 7.34 -9.95 4.64
N ALA A 132 8.67 -10.09 4.66
CA ALA A 132 9.44 -10.00 5.89
C ALA A 132 9.33 -8.63 6.54
N CYS A 133 9.44 -7.55 5.75
CA CYS A 133 9.30 -6.19 6.25
C CYS A 133 7.92 -5.92 6.82
N LEU A 134 6.87 -6.30 6.12
CA LEU A 134 5.51 -6.04 6.56
C LEU A 134 5.15 -6.87 7.80
N ARG A 135 5.58 -8.13 7.87
CA ARG A 135 5.36 -8.94 9.05
C ARG A 135 6.11 -8.41 10.26
N ARG A 136 7.34 -7.96 10.07
CA ARG A 136 8.09 -7.31 11.14
C ARG A 136 7.37 -6.06 11.64
N PHE A 137 6.84 -5.25 10.73
CA PHE A 137 6.06 -4.08 11.12
C PHE A 137 4.86 -4.48 11.99
N LEU A 138 4.12 -5.52 11.61
CA LEU A 138 2.98 -5.95 12.42
C LEU A 138 3.40 -6.44 13.80
N ARG A 139 4.52 -7.15 13.90
CA ARG A 139 5.01 -7.65 15.20
C ARG A 139 5.54 -6.54 16.11
N GLU A 140 6.19 -5.54 15.53
CA GLU A 140 6.90 -4.51 16.29
C GLU A 140 6.25 -3.13 16.11
N ARG A 141 4.99 -3.10 15.74
CA ARG A 141 4.27 -1.86 15.40
C ARG A 141 4.48 -0.76 16.45
N ASP A 142 4.20 -1.05 17.72
CA ASP A 142 4.22 -0.02 18.75
C ASP A 142 5.60 0.61 18.91
N ALA A 143 6.65 -0.20 18.89
CA ALA A 143 8.02 0.28 19.00
C ALA A 143 8.42 1.09 17.76
N LEU A 144 8.08 0.61 16.56
CA LEU A 144 8.42 1.27 15.31
C LEU A 144 7.67 2.60 15.15
N VAL A 145 6.39 2.61 15.51
CA VAL A 145 5.58 3.83 15.44
C VAL A 145 6.09 4.87 16.45
N ALA A 146 6.38 4.46 17.68
CA ALA A 146 6.92 5.35 18.69
C ALA A 146 8.24 5.98 18.23
N GLN A 147 9.13 5.20 17.64
CA GLN A 147 10.39 5.68 17.13
C GLN A 147 10.20 6.67 15.97
N THR A 148 9.26 6.39 15.07
CA THR A 148 8.96 7.26 13.94
C THR A 148 8.36 8.59 14.41
N ASP A 149 7.41 8.55 15.35
CA ASP A 149 6.77 9.76 15.87
C ASP A 149 7.69 10.54 16.82
N GLY A 150 8.69 9.89 17.41
CA GLY A 150 9.63 10.53 18.32
C GLY A 150 10.71 11.34 17.62
N ASP A 151 10.87 11.17 16.33
CA ASP A 151 11.83 11.93 15.55
C ASP A 151 11.23 13.32 15.16
#